data_4099969fb65150127bfc174a42375182
#
_entry.id   4099969fb65150127bfc174a42375182
#
_cell.length_a   1.000
_cell.length_b   1.000
_cell.length_c   1.000
_cell.angle_alpha   90.00
_cell.angle_beta   90.00
_cell.angle_gamma   90.00
#
_symmetry.space_group_name_H-M   'P 1'
#
loop_
_entity.id
_entity.type
_entity.pdbx_description
1 polymer ?
#
loop_
_entity_poly.entity_id
_entity_poly.type
_entity_poly.pdbx_seq_one_letter_code
_entity_poly.pdbx_strand_id
1 'polypeptide(L)'
;MRKIIFVLLYGILWGVLPLRAQKLVPAIKPNATQQAMQKRAYGMFIHFGINTFCQQEWSDGSIPALTYNPTNLDCEQWVRVARDAGFRYVLLVTKHHDGFCLWDSPSTTYDVASSSNTTDIVAEVSKACRKYGLQFAVYYSLWDRKEPSFHDKDKTKYIDFMCSQLTELLTNYGEVCELWLDGGWARSVKDWDLP
;
A
#
# COMPACT_ATOMS: atom_id res chain seq x y z
N MET A 1 -29.36 19.19 -64.05
CA MET A 1 -29.71 18.65 -62.74
C MET A 1 -29.38 17.13 -62.50
N ARG A 2 -29.34 16.32 -63.57
CA ARG A 2 -29.02 14.87 -63.38
C ARG A 2 -27.54 14.53 -63.00
N LYS A 3 -26.58 15.38 -63.33
CA LYS A 3 -25.14 15.13 -63.05
C LYS A 3 -24.69 15.45 -61.64
N ILE A 4 -25.40 16.29 -60.91
CA ILE A 4 -25.06 16.67 -59.53
C ILE A 4 -25.48 15.59 -58.52
N ILE A 5 -26.58 14.88 -58.83
CA ILE A 5 -27.10 13.81 -57.99
C ILE A 5 -26.16 12.57 -57.97
N PHE A 6 -25.46 12.29 -59.07
CA PHE A 6 -24.52 11.16 -59.13
C PHE A 6 -23.24 11.41 -58.33
N VAL A 7 -22.78 12.63 -58.24
CA VAL A 7 -21.56 12.99 -57.48
C VAL A 7 -21.83 12.90 -55.98
N LEU A 8 -23.05 13.29 -55.52
CA LEU A 8 -23.45 13.20 -54.11
C LEU A 8 -23.65 11.75 -53.68
N LEU A 9 -24.16 10.88 -54.54
CA LEU A 9 -24.32 9.45 -54.22
C LEU A 9 -22.97 8.70 -54.15
N TYR A 10 -21.97 9.10 -54.97
CA TYR A 10 -20.62 8.52 -54.90
C TYR A 10 -19.85 8.97 -53.65
N GLY A 11 -20.07 10.20 -53.19
CA GLY A 11 -19.47 10.74 -51.95
C GLY A 11 -20.00 10.05 -50.68
N ILE A 12 -21.25 9.62 -50.67
CA ILE A 12 -21.87 8.92 -49.54
C ILE A 12 -21.43 7.46 -49.46
N LEU A 13 -21.15 6.79 -50.60
CA LEU A 13 -20.68 5.40 -50.59
C LEU A 13 -19.22 5.24 -50.14
N TRP A 14 -18.40 6.27 -50.16
CA TRP A 14 -17.02 6.22 -49.72
C TRP A 14 -16.85 6.63 -48.23
N GLY A 15 -17.89 7.16 -47.60
CA GLY A 15 -17.90 7.61 -46.22
C GLY A 15 -18.22 6.55 -45.19
N VAL A 16 -18.63 5.33 -45.60
CA VAL A 16 -18.95 4.24 -44.68
C VAL A 16 -17.87 3.16 -44.77
N LEU A 17 -16.63 3.54 -44.53
CA LEU A 17 -15.66 2.54 -44.13
C LEU A 17 -16.07 2.06 -42.74
N PRO A 18 -16.30 0.76 -42.53
CA PRO A 18 -16.57 0.26 -41.20
C PRO A 18 -15.34 0.55 -40.34
N LEU A 19 -15.47 1.48 -39.41
CA LEU A 19 -14.52 1.64 -38.31
C LEU A 19 -14.53 0.27 -37.59
N ARG A 20 -13.66 -0.62 -38.02
CA ARG A 20 -13.33 -1.82 -37.23
C ARG A 20 -12.63 -1.29 -35.99
N ALA A 21 -13.37 -1.17 -34.92
CA ALA A 21 -12.78 -1.05 -33.59
C ALA A 21 -11.81 -2.24 -33.46
N GLN A 22 -10.53 -1.95 -33.57
CA GLN A 22 -9.50 -2.95 -33.29
C GLN A 22 -9.67 -3.30 -31.83
N LYS A 23 -10.15 -4.53 -31.57
CA LYS A 23 -10.16 -5.08 -30.25
C LYS A 23 -8.69 -5.17 -29.82
N LEU A 24 -8.22 -4.18 -29.08
CA LEU A 24 -6.92 -4.24 -28.42
C LEU A 24 -7.01 -5.40 -27.42
N VAL A 25 -6.61 -6.57 -27.88
CA VAL A 25 -6.40 -7.70 -26.96
C VAL A 25 -5.05 -7.42 -26.30
N PRO A 26 -5.00 -7.20 -24.98
CA PRO A 26 -3.74 -7.00 -24.29
C PRO A 26 -2.82 -8.19 -24.57
N ALA A 27 -1.59 -7.91 -25.02
CA ALA A 27 -0.60 -8.96 -25.24
C ALA A 27 -0.23 -9.72 -23.95
N ILE A 28 -0.43 -9.06 -22.80
CA ILE A 28 -0.15 -9.58 -21.47
C ILE A 28 -1.47 -9.76 -20.72
N LYS A 29 -1.69 -10.98 -20.21
CA LYS A 29 -2.85 -11.31 -19.37
C LYS A 29 -2.41 -11.32 -17.90
N PRO A 30 -3.27 -10.85 -16.98
CA PRO A 30 -2.98 -10.95 -15.55
C PRO A 30 -2.73 -12.41 -15.13
N ASN A 31 -1.72 -12.63 -14.30
CA ASN A 31 -1.50 -13.94 -13.67
C ASN A 31 -2.56 -14.23 -12.59
N ALA A 32 -2.53 -15.44 -11.98
CA ALA A 32 -3.52 -15.83 -10.98
C ALA A 32 -3.56 -14.91 -9.77
N THR A 33 -2.41 -14.44 -9.28
CA THR A 33 -2.30 -13.51 -8.14
C THR A 33 -2.90 -12.14 -8.48
N GLN A 34 -2.58 -11.59 -9.66
CA GLN A 34 -3.16 -10.33 -10.13
C GLN A 34 -4.68 -10.43 -10.33
N GLN A 35 -5.17 -11.56 -10.81
CA GLN A 35 -6.62 -11.82 -10.93
C GLN A 35 -7.28 -11.90 -9.55
N ALA A 36 -6.62 -12.54 -8.56
CA ALA A 36 -7.12 -12.61 -7.19
C ALA A 36 -7.19 -11.20 -6.56
N MET A 37 -6.17 -10.36 -6.77
CA MET A 37 -6.17 -8.96 -6.35
C MET A 37 -7.35 -8.18 -6.96
N GLN A 38 -7.57 -8.30 -8.27
CA GLN A 38 -8.70 -7.63 -8.95
C GLN A 38 -10.07 -8.09 -8.39
N LYS A 39 -10.20 -9.37 -8.02
CA LYS A 39 -11.44 -9.93 -7.45
C LYS A 39 -11.71 -9.44 -6.03
N ARG A 40 -10.69 -9.04 -5.27
CA ARG A 40 -10.87 -8.43 -3.94
C ARG A 40 -11.60 -7.09 -4.02
N ALA A 41 -11.32 -6.32 -5.05
CA ALA A 41 -11.98 -5.09 -5.49
C ALA A 41 -12.09 -3.97 -4.45
N TYR A 42 -12.45 -4.25 -3.18
CA TYR A 42 -12.82 -3.24 -2.20
C TYR A 42 -12.11 -3.48 -0.86
N GLY A 43 -11.14 -2.62 -0.53
CA GLY A 43 -10.34 -2.66 0.68
C GLY A 43 -10.40 -1.36 1.48
N MET A 44 -10.26 -1.46 2.80
CA MET A 44 -10.14 -0.31 3.69
C MET A 44 -8.67 -0.02 3.97
N PHE A 45 -8.25 1.21 3.73
CA PHE A 45 -6.93 1.72 4.04
C PHE A 45 -6.95 2.36 5.43
N ILE A 46 -6.06 1.92 6.35
CA ILE A 46 -5.95 2.46 7.70
C ILE A 46 -4.59 3.13 7.87
N HIS A 47 -4.61 4.42 8.19
CA HIS A 47 -3.43 5.20 8.51
C HIS A 47 -3.56 5.78 9.92
N PHE A 48 -2.89 5.17 10.92
CA PHE A 48 -2.96 5.54 12.31
C PHE A 48 -1.55 5.52 12.96
N GLY A 49 -0.62 6.25 12.35
CA GLY A 49 0.76 6.37 12.78
C GLY A 49 0.99 7.51 13.78
N ILE A 50 2.27 7.72 14.13
CA ILE A 50 2.69 8.73 15.12
C ILE A 50 2.26 10.15 14.74
N ASN A 51 2.19 10.47 13.45
CA ASN A 51 1.80 11.79 12.94
C ASN A 51 0.36 12.18 13.33
N THR A 52 -0.52 11.21 13.57
CA THR A 52 -1.89 11.43 14.06
C THR A 52 -1.90 12.20 15.38
N PHE A 53 -0.89 11.99 16.23
CA PHE A 53 -0.78 12.61 17.55
C PHE A 53 -0.12 14.00 17.53
N CYS A 54 0.40 14.41 16.37
CA CYS A 54 1.08 15.70 16.18
C CYS A 54 0.36 16.59 15.18
N GLN A 55 -0.81 16.20 14.68
CA GLN A 55 -1.58 16.92 13.66
C GLN A 55 -0.73 17.27 12.42
N GLN A 56 0.10 16.31 12.00
CA GLN A 56 0.97 16.43 10.84
C GLN A 56 0.64 15.32 9.84
N GLU A 57 0.75 15.63 8.57
CA GLU A 57 0.66 14.63 7.51
C GLU A 57 1.97 13.84 7.42
N TRP A 58 3.10 14.54 7.47
CA TRP A 58 4.44 13.97 7.40
C TRP A 58 5.33 14.55 8.49
N SER A 59 6.19 13.72 9.05
CA SER A 59 7.27 14.15 9.92
C SER A 59 8.62 13.59 9.44
N ASP A 60 9.69 14.04 10.06
CA ASP A 60 11.06 13.67 9.71
C ASP A 60 11.64 12.57 10.61
N GLY A 61 10.81 11.92 11.42
CA GLY A 61 11.24 10.92 12.40
C GLY A 61 11.83 11.50 13.68
N SER A 62 11.70 12.82 13.90
CA SER A 62 12.16 13.48 15.13
C SER A 62 11.16 13.44 16.27
N ILE A 63 9.90 13.10 16.00
CA ILE A 63 8.84 12.98 17.01
C ILE A 63 9.23 11.86 17.99
N PRO A 64 9.28 12.13 19.32
CA PRO A 64 9.57 11.06 20.30
C PRO A 64 8.56 9.93 20.23
N ALA A 65 9.01 8.67 20.28
CA ALA A 65 8.13 7.50 20.25
C ALA A 65 7.03 7.55 21.32
N LEU A 66 7.33 8.08 22.51
CA LEU A 66 6.40 8.28 23.62
C LEU A 66 5.17 9.14 23.27
N THR A 67 5.23 9.92 22.17
CA THR A 67 4.09 10.71 21.69
C THR A 67 2.96 9.83 21.15
N TYR A 68 3.28 8.63 20.67
CA TYR A 68 2.26 7.66 20.26
C TYR A 68 1.55 7.09 21.49
N ASN A 69 0.37 7.62 21.77
CA ASN A 69 -0.40 7.29 22.98
C ASN A 69 -1.92 7.21 22.73
N PRO A 70 -2.40 6.24 21.97
CA PRO A 70 -3.84 6.01 21.81
C PRO A 70 -4.46 5.54 23.13
N THR A 71 -5.42 6.32 23.66
CA THR A 71 -6.09 6.01 24.95
C THR A 71 -7.32 5.13 24.80
N ASN A 72 -7.94 5.08 23.61
CA ASN A 72 -9.15 4.31 23.30
C ASN A 72 -8.93 3.44 22.05
N LEU A 73 -7.81 2.69 22.05
CA LEU A 73 -7.45 1.85 20.91
C LEU A 73 -8.36 0.63 20.84
N ASP A 74 -9.07 0.46 19.72
CA ASP A 74 -9.90 -0.71 19.42
C ASP A 74 -9.70 -1.12 17.94
N CYS A 75 -8.62 -1.84 17.68
CA CYS A 75 -8.31 -2.35 16.34
C CYS A 75 -9.37 -3.34 15.83
N GLU A 76 -10.03 -4.06 16.75
CA GLU A 76 -11.10 -4.98 16.39
C GLU A 76 -12.31 -4.22 15.83
N GLN A 77 -12.64 -3.07 16.42
CA GLN A 77 -13.73 -2.22 15.94
C GLN A 77 -13.48 -1.75 14.51
N TRP A 78 -12.25 -1.37 14.15
CA TRP A 78 -11.92 -0.94 12.78
C TRP A 78 -12.24 -2.03 11.76
N VAL A 79 -11.80 -3.26 12.04
CA VAL A 79 -12.00 -4.40 11.14
C VAL A 79 -13.47 -4.83 11.08
N ARG A 80 -14.19 -4.78 12.21
CA ARG A 80 -15.63 -5.07 12.26
C ARG A 80 -16.42 -4.08 11.41
N VAL A 81 -16.13 -2.79 11.51
CA VAL A 81 -16.76 -1.75 10.68
C VAL A 81 -16.45 -1.96 9.20
N ALA A 82 -15.20 -2.31 8.86
CA ALA A 82 -14.84 -2.63 7.49
C ALA A 82 -15.66 -3.80 6.94
N ARG A 83 -15.78 -4.91 7.72
CA ARG A 83 -16.63 -6.05 7.34
C ARG A 83 -18.08 -5.64 7.11
N ASP A 84 -18.66 -4.88 8.04
CA ASP A 84 -20.07 -4.48 7.99
C ASP A 84 -20.36 -3.52 6.82
N ALA A 85 -19.35 -2.74 6.40
CA ALA A 85 -19.38 -1.90 5.21
C ALA A 85 -19.10 -2.67 3.89
N GLY A 86 -18.84 -3.98 3.94
CA GLY A 86 -18.66 -4.82 2.76
C GLY A 86 -17.23 -4.86 2.20
N PHE A 87 -16.23 -4.34 2.91
CA PHE A 87 -14.83 -4.47 2.52
C PHE A 87 -14.38 -5.94 2.50
N ARG A 88 -13.42 -6.26 1.66
CA ARG A 88 -12.87 -7.61 1.50
C ARG A 88 -11.52 -7.78 2.16
N TYR A 89 -10.79 -6.69 2.33
CA TYR A 89 -9.49 -6.68 3.00
C TYR A 89 -9.27 -5.36 3.73
N VAL A 90 -8.35 -5.36 4.66
CA VAL A 90 -7.84 -4.18 5.36
C VAL A 90 -6.36 -4.04 5.05
N LEU A 91 -5.95 -2.88 4.56
CA LEU A 91 -4.57 -2.50 4.35
C LEU A 91 -4.16 -1.53 5.46
N LEU A 92 -3.23 -1.97 6.30
CA LEU A 92 -2.70 -1.17 7.41
C LEU A 92 -1.38 -0.51 7.00
N VAL A 93 -1.25 0.79 7.22
CA VAL A 93 0.04 1.48 7.16
C VAL A 93 0.86 1.06 8.37
N THR A 94 1.78 0.10 8.18
CA THR A 94 2.59 -0.46 9.26
C THR A 94 3.78 0.43 9.62
N LYS A 95 4.39 1.06 8.63
CA LYS A 95 5.44 2.09 8.76
C LYS A 95 5.28 3.13 7.66
N HIS A 96 5.17 4.42 8.03
CA HIS A 96 5.14 5.53 7.09
C HIS A 96 6.53 6.14 6.92
N HIS A 97 6.64 7.26 6.20
CA HIS A 97 7.91 7.94 5.87
C HIS A 97 8.70 8.46 7.09
N ASP A 98 8.04 8.61 8.23
CA ASP A 98 8.70 8.99 9.50
C ASP A 98 9.53 7.88 10.12
N GLY A 99 9.33 6.62 9.69
CA GLY A 99 10.05 5.44 10.18
C GLY A 99 9.44 4.81 11.42
N PHE A 100 8.33 5.34 11.98
CA PHE A 100 7.69 4.77 13.17
C PHE A 100 6.98 3.46 12.83
N CYS A 101 7.36 2.38 13.52
CA CYS A 101 6.82 1.04 13.33
C CYS A 101 5.62 0.78 14.23
N LEU A 102 4.48 0.34 13.66
CA LEU A 102 3.29 -0.05 14.41
C LEU A 102 3.34 -1.47 14.96
N TRP A 103 4.53 -2.07 15.01
CA TRP A 103 4.84 -3.38 15.63
C TRP A 103 6.14 -3.28 16.40
N ASP A 104 6.38 -4.22 17.32
CA ASP A 104 7.65 -4.37 18.04
C ASP A 104 8.71 -4.91 17.07
N SER A 105 9.54 -4.02 16.52
CA SER A 105 10.55 -4.37 15.53
C SER A 105 11.93 -4.50 16.19
N PRO A 106 12.55 -5.68 16.18
CA PRO A 106 13.92 -5.83 16.67
C PRO A 106 14.97 -5.03 15.88
N SER A 107 14.58 -4.49 14.71
CA SER A 107 15.46 -3.72 13.85
C SER A 107 15.57 -2.24 14.25
N THR A 108 14.69 -1.73 15.13
CA THR A 108 14.67 -0.31 15.53
C THR A 108 14.12 -0.15 16.95
N THR A 109 14.38 0.99 17.57
CA THR A 109 13.72 1.45 18.80
C THR A 109 12.70 2.56 18.53
N TYR A 110 12.37 2.81 17.27
CA TYR A 110 11.37 3.81 16.90
C TYR A 110 10.06 3.11 16.49
N ASP A 111 9.40 2.57 17.50
CA ASP A 111 8.26 1.66 17.34
C ASP A 111 7.26 1.77 18.50
N VAL A 112 6.19 0.99 18.41
CA VAL A 112 5.16 0.95 19.46
C VAL A 112 5.71 0.37 20.79
N ALA A 113 6.67 -0.55 20.78
CA ALA A 113 7.24 -1.10 22.01
C ALA A 113 7.98 -0.05 22.84
N SER A 114 8.49 0.99 22.18
CA SER A 114 9.17 2.15 22.79
C SER A 114 8.21 3.31 23.07
N SER A 115 6.90 3.16 22.83
CA SER A 115 5.91 4.22 22.96
C SER A 115 5.14 4.16 24.30
N SER A 116 4.25 5.14 24.52
CA SER A 116 3.37 5.16 25.70
C SER A 116 2.25 4.12 25.62
N ASN A 117 1.93 3.62 24.44
CA ASN A 117 1.01 2.52 24.23
C ASN A 117 1.74 1.42 23.45
N THR A 118 2.17 0.37 24.15
CA THR A 118 3.01 -0.70 23.61
C THR A 118 2.23 -1.79 22.85
N THR A 119 0.98 -1.53 22.50
CA THR A 119 0.18 -2.49 21.72
C THR A 119 0.76 -2.67 20.32
N ASP A 120 1.02 -3.89 19.94
CA ASP A 120 1.35 -4.25 18.54
C ASP A 120 0.09 -4.14 17.68
N ILE A 121 -0.01 -3.03 16.95
CA ILE A 121 -1.18 -2.72 16.10
C ILE A 121 -1.26 -3.70 14.93
N VAL A 122 -0.13 -4.13 14.39
CA VAL A 122 -0.08 -5.09 13.29
C VAL A 122 -0.65 -6.43 13.73
N ALA A 123 -0.27 -6.90 14.92
CA ALA A 123 -0.80 -8.12 15.51
C ALA A 123 -2.32 -8.04 15.74
N GLU A 124 -2.80 -6.94 16.35
CA GLU A 124 -4.22 -6.80 16.66
C GLU A 124 -5.09 -6.69 15.40
N VAL A 125 -4.67 -5.92 14.38
CA VAL A 125 -5.43 -5.79 13.13
C VAL A 125 -5.43 -7.12 12.36
N SER A 126 -4.28 -7.81 12.25
CA SER A 126 -4.21 -9.08 11.55
C SER A 126 -5.07 -10.18 12.22
N LYS A 127 -5.06 -10.20 13.56
CA LYS A 127 -5.93 -11.09 14.36
C LYS A 127 -7.41 -10.79 14.14
N ALA A 128 -7.79 -9.52 14.15
CA ALA A 128 -9.15 -9.10 13.87
C ALA A 128 -9.58 -9.44 12.45
N CYS A 129 -8.71 -9.28 11.44
CA CYS A 129 -8.98 -9.70 10.06
C CYS A 129 -9.32 -11.19 9.99
N ARG A 130 -8.52 -12.05 10.60
CA ARG A 130 -8.80 -13.50 10.69
C ARG A 130 -10.12 -13.79 11.38
N LYS A 131 -10.41 -13.10 12.49
CA LYS A 131 -11.68 -13.26 13.24
C LYS A 131 -12.91 -12.94 12.41
N TYR A 132 -12.84 -11.89 11.59
CA TYR A 132 -13.99 -11.40 10.82
C TYR A 132 -14.00 -11.83 9.35
N GLY A 133 -13.07 -12.66 8.92
CA GLY A 133 -13.00 -13.20 7.57
C GLY A 133 -12.60 -12.17 6.51
N LEU A 134 -11.87 -11.12 6.88
CA LEU A 134 -11.24 -10.20 5.95
C LEU A 134 -9.79 -10.62 5.71
N GLN A 135 -9.28 -10.32 4.51
CA GLN A 135 -7.87 -10.49 4.23
C GLN A 135 -7.06 -9.33 4.84
N PHE A 136 -5.82 -9.62 5.24
CA PHE A 136 -4.91 -8.62 5.80
C PHE A 136 -3.86 -8.23 4.77
N ALA A 137 -3.60 -6.93 4.64
CA ALA A 137 -2.59 -6.35 3.77
C ALA A 137 -1.75 -5.33 4.54
N VAL A 138 -0.50 -5.15 4.14
CA VAL A 138 0.44 -4.24 4.77
C VAL A 138 0.95 -3.20 3.79
N TYR A 139 1.04 -1.97 4.26
CA TYR A 139 1.76 -0.90 3.59
C TYR A 139 3.08 -0.67 4.31
N TYR A 140 4.14 -0.49 3.54
CA TYR A 140 5.47 -0.21 4.05
C TYR A 140 6.12 0.90 3.22
N SER A 141 6.62 1.94 3.90
CA SER A 141 7.38 2.99 3.24
C SER A 141 8.81 2.57 2.96
N LEU A 142 9.21 2.60 1.70
CA LEU A 142 10.60 2.47 1.28
C LEU A 142 11.43 3.68 1.69
N TRP A 143 10.81 4.86 1.78
CA TRP A 143 11.45 6.06 2.30
C TRP A 143 11.38 6.08 3.81
N ASP A 144 12.53 6.09 4.46
CA ASP A 144 12.64 6.17 5.92
C ASP A 144 13.48 7.40 6.30
N ARG A 145 12.81 8.38 6.92
CA ARG A 145 13.43 9.63 7.30
C ARG A 145 14.13 9.55 8.65
N LYS A 146 13.88 8.49 9.41
CA LYS A 146 14.48 8.23 10.72
C LYS A 146 15.75 7.44 10.62
N GLU A 147 15.79 6.43 9.74
CA GLU A 147 16.90 5.49 9.65
C GLU A 147 18.14 6.15 9.00
N PRO A 148 19.26 6.30 9.73
CA PRO A 148 20.43 7.00 9.21
C PRO A 148 21.01 6.36 7.95
N SER A 149 20.98 5.03 7.85
CA SER A 149 21.54 4.30 6.70
C SER A 149 20.78 4.59 5.39
N PHE A 150 19.57 5.15 5.48
CA PHE A 150 18.85 5.64 4.29
C PHE A 150 19.68 6.67 3.53
N HIS A 151 20.44 7.52 4.22
CA HIS A 151 21.24 8.61 3.63
C HIS A 151 22.65 8.19 3.26
N ASP A 152 23.09 6.98 3.61
CA ASP A 152 24.42 6.48 3.28
C ASP A 152 24.63 6.36 1.76
N LYS A 153 25.87 6.55 1.30
CA LYS A 153 26.23 6.30 -0.10
C LYS A 153 26.12 4.82 -0.44
N ASP A 154 26.59 3.96 0.47
CA ASP A 154 26.38 2.52 0.40
C ASP A 154 24.96 2.19 0.85
N LYS A 155 24.15 1.70 -0.08
CA LYS A 155 22.73 1.40 0.15
C LYS A 155 22.50 0.04 0.81
N THR A 156 23.50 -0.80 0.87
CA THR A 156 23.40 -2.20 1.37
C THR A 156 22.83 -2.25 2.77
N LYS A 157 23.33 -1.40 3.68
CA LYS A 157 22.84 -1.36 5.06
C LYS A 157 21.34 -1.06 5.17
N TYR A 158 20.88 -0.08 4.38
CA TYR A 158 19.45 0.26 4.39
C TYR A 158 18.59 -0.84 3.76
N ILE A 159 19.08 -1.47 2.69
CA ILE A 159 18.39 -2.60 2.06
C ILE A 159 18.29 -3.77 3.03
N ASP A 160 19.36 -4.11 3.76
CA ASP A 160 19.36 -5.15 4.78
C ASP A 160 18.37 -4.83 5.91
N PHE A 161 18.36 -3.59 6.40
CA PHE A 161 17.40 -3.11 7.39
C PHE A 161 15.95 -3.25 6.90
N MET A 162 15.67 -2.80 5.69
CA MET A 162 14.35 -2.91 5.05
C MET A 162 13.92 -4.37 4.87
N CYS A 163 14.83 -5.22 4.40
CA CYS A 163 14.57 -6.65 4.22
C CYS A 163 14.27 -7.35 5.56
N SER A 164 14.96 -6.97 6.64
CA SER A 164 14.69 -7.49 7.98
C SER A 164 13.27 -7.13 8.42
N GLN A 165 12.88 -5.86 8.34
CA GLN A 165 11.53 -5.41 8.69
C GLN A 165 10.43 -6.03 7.81
N LEU A 166 10.67 -6.15 6.50
CA LEU A 166 9.72 -6.83 5.62
C LEU A 166 9.58 -8.31 5.95
N THR A 167 10.67 -8.98 6.35
CA THR A 167 10.64 -10.37 6.82
C THR A 167 9.80 -10.49 8.07
N GLU A 168 9.97 -9.58 9.07
CA GLU A 168 9.16 -9.54 10.27
C GLU A 168 7.65 -9.45 9.92
N LEU A 169 7.28 -8.50 9.07
CA LEU A 169 5.89 -8.27 8.68
C LEU A 169 5.26 -9.43 7.90
N LEU A 170 6.03 -10.08 7.03
CA LEU A 170 5.51 -11.13 6.15
C LEU A 170 5.55 -12.53 6.79
N THR A 171 6.23 -12.72 7.93
CA THR A 171 6.35 -14.03 8.58
C THR A 171 5.65 -14.13 9.93
N ASN A 172 5.51 -13.01 10.68
CA ASN A 172 5.06 -13.07 12.07
C ASN A 172 3.55 -12.85 12.24
N TYR A 173 2.85 -12.32 11.23
CA TYR A 173 1.46 -11.87 11.36
C TYR A 173 0.45 -12.72 10.60
N GLY A 174 0.87 -13.88 10.09
CA GLY A 174 0.04 -14.78 9.28
C GLY A 174 0.01 -14.39 7.80
N GLU A 175 -1.05 -14.78 7.10
CA GLU A 175 -1.15 -14.54 5.66
C GLU A 175 -1.33 -13.05 5.36
N VAL A 176 -0.45 -12.50 4.53
CA VAL A 176 -0.51 -11.14 3.99
C VAL A 176 -0.89 -11.23 2.52
N CYS A 177 -2.06 -10.71 2.15
CA CYS A 177 -2.59 -10.81 0.79
C CYS A 177 -2.04 -9.78 -0.17
N GLU A 178 -1.45 -8.70 0.33
CA GLU A 178 -0.88 -7.60 -0.45
C GLU A 178 0.20 -6.88 0.36
N LEU A 179 1.32 -6.60 -0.30
CA LEU A 179 2.37 -5.72 0.17
C LEU A 179 2.37 -4.46 -0.70
N TRP A 180 2.01 -3.32 -0.10
CA TRP A 180 2.05 -2.01 -0.75
C TRP A 180 3.35 -1.30 -0.39
N LEU A 181 4.24 -1.16 -1.35
CA LEU A 181 5.48 -0.41 -1.19
C LEU A 181 5.30 1.02 -1.68
N ASP A 182 5.61 1.98 -0.82
CA ASP A 182 5.47 3.42 -1.10
C ASP A 182 6.78 4.17 -0.86
N GLY A 183 6.86 5.46 -1.28
CA GLY A 183 8.06 6.27 -1.09
C GLY A 183 9.22 5.92 -2.04
N GLY A 184 8.97 5.11 -3.06
CA GLY A 184 10.00 4.73 -4.04
C GLY A 184 10.64 5.89 -4.79
N TRP A 185 9.94 7.02 -4.90
CA TRP A 185 10.44 8.25 -5.53
C TRP A 185 11.57 8.95 -4.76
N ALA A 186 11.78 8.61 -3.49
CA ALA A 186 12.81 9.22 -2.65
C ALA A 186 14.24 8.86 -3.09
N ARG A 187 14.38 7.89 -3.99
CA ARG A 187 15.64 7.46 -4.61
C ARG A 187 15.41 7.10 -6.08
N SER A 188 16.50 7.03 -6.85
CA SER A 188 16.43 6.48 -8.21
C SER A 188 16.15 4.97 -8.17
N VAL A 189 15.55 4.44 -9.25
CA VAL A 189 15.27 2.99 -9.37
C VAL A 189 16.52 2.14 -9.17
N LYS A 190 17.69 2.63 -9.63
CA LYS A 190 18.99 1.94 -9.48
C LYS A 190 19.46 1.82 -8.03
N ASP A 191 19.01 2.72 -7.14
CA ASP A 191 19.41 2.73 -5.74
C ASP A 191 18.55 1.80 -4.87
N TRP A 192 17.48 1.24 -5.41
CA TRP A 192 16.59 0.35 -4.68
C TRP A 192 16.96 -1.13 -4.76
N ASP A 193 17.77 -1.50 -5.75
CA ASP A 193 18.16 -2.91 -6.03
C ASP A 193 16.93 -3.86 -6.03
N LEU A 194 15.81 -3.36 -6.52
CA LEU A 194 14.59 -4.14 -6.67
C LEU A 194 14.68 -5.01 -7.93
N PRO A 195 14.16 -6.26 -7.90
CA PRO A 195 14.20 -7.18 -9.03
C PRO A 195 13.36 -6.71 -10.23
#